data_213373ecf8059d67e05df9aa99ec6a33
#
_entry.id   213373ecf8059d67e05df9aa99ec6a33
#
_cell.length_a   1.000
_cell.length_b   1.000
_cell.length_c   1.000
_cell.angle_alpha   90.00
_cell.angle_beta   90.00
_cell.angle_gamma   90.00
#
_symmetry.space_group_name_H-M   'P 1'
#
loop_
_entity.id
_entity.type
_entity.pdbx_description
1 polymer ?
#
loop_
_entity_poly.entity_id
_entity_poly.type
_entity_poly.pdbx_seq_one_letter_code
_entity_poly.pdbx_strand_id
1 'polypeptide(L)'
;MAQDIIKCYDGPSDIIAALAEDFIAFTDAEISRTETCIVGITGGRVVNGLLEALNSPEYIERVNWERVFFVWTDERFLPQSHEDNYFNRVKPFLLCKAKGAAHFLPINTDSKTVVEAAEEYEKEVRNVLKACKKSGLDLAILDL
;
A
#
# COMPACT_ATOMS: atom_id res chain seq x y z
N MET A 1 24.96 -1.56 -7.92
CA MET A 1 24.32 -2.59 -7.07
C MET A 1 23.52 -1.87 -6.00
N ALA A 2 22.27 -2.26 -5.75
CA ALA A 2 21.50 -1.73 -4.63
C ALA A 2 22.24 -2.12 -3.34
N GLN A 3 22.37 -1.19 -2.41
CA GLN A 3 23.00 -1.44 -1.13
C GLN A 3 21.91 -1.76 -0.12
N ASP A 4 22.03 -2.89 0.57
CA ASP A 4 21.14 -3.24 1.67
C ASP A 4 21.39 -2.28 2.83
N ILE A 5 20.32 -1.64 3.32
CA ILE A 5 20.37 -0.74 4.47
C ILE A 5 19.58 -1.39 5.59
N ILE A 6 20.24 -1.62 6.72
CA ILE A 6 19.61 -2.12 7.94
C ILE A 6 19.48 -0.95 8.91
N LYS A 7 18.23 -0.66 9.31
CA LYS A 7 17.93 0.32 10.35
C LYS A 7 17.36 -0.43 11.56
N CYS A 8 17.91 -0.16 12.75
CA CYS A 8 17.45 -0.74 14.00
C CYS A 8 16.79 0.33 14.85
N TYR A 9 15.73 -0.03 15.55
CA TYR A 9 14.94 0.89 16.38
C TYR A 9 14.64 0.26 17.74
N ASP A 10 14.40 1.07 18.74
CA ASP A 10 14.17 0.62 20.13
C ASP A 10 12.78 0.00 20.33
N GLY A 11 11.81 0.32 19.50
CA GLY A 11 10.46 -0.21 19.61
C GLY A 11 9.58 -0.06 18.36
N PRO A 12 8.41 -0.70 18.36
CA PRO A 12 7.50 -0.66 17.21
C PRO A 12 7.05 0.75 16.82
N SER A 13 6.85 1.64 17.78
CA SER A 13 6.44 3.03 17.52
C SER A 13 7.50 3.79 16.75
N ASP A 14 8.77 3.55 17.06
CA ASP A 14 9.89 4.23 16.40
C ASP A 14 10.05 3.71 14.96
N ILE A 15 9.82 2.40 14.75
CA ILE A 15 9.78 1.80 13.40
C ILE A 15 8.68 2.45 12.57
N ILE A 16 7.47 2.56 13.11
CA ILE A 16 6.32 3.12 12.39
C ILE A 16 6.54 4.59 12.05
N ALA A 17 7.03 5.38 13.00
CA ALA A 17 7.33 6.79 12.75
C ALA A 17 8.40 6.97 11.66
N ALA A 18 9.49 6.22 11.75
CA ALA A 18 10.55 6.25 10.75
C ALA A 18 10.06 5.78 9.36
N LEU A 19 9.21 4.73 9.33
CA LEU A 19 8.64 4.23 8.09
C LEU A 19 7.68 5.24 7.47
N ALA A 20 6.89 5.97 8.26
CA ALA A 20 6.01 7.03 7.78
C ALA A 20 6.81 8.17 7.13
N GLU A 21 7.91 8.59 7.75
CA GLU A 21 8.81 9.60 7.19
C GLU A 21 9.48 9.12 5.89
N ASP A 22 10.02 7.90 5.89
CA ASP A 22 10.64 7.30 4.70
C ASP A 22 9.61 7.14 3.57
N PHE A 23 8.36 6.76 3.88
CA PHE A 23 7.26 6.64 2.93
C PHE A 23 6.93 7.99 2.27
N ILE A 24 6.75 9.03 3.07
CA ILE A 24 6.43 10.38 2.57
C ILE A 24 7.56 10.88 1.67
N ALA A 25 8.80 10.81 2.16
CA ALA A 25 9.96 11.27 1.39
C ALA A 25 10.11 10.52 0.05
N PHE A 26 9.90 9.20 0.06
CA PHE A 26 9.98 8.39 -1.15
C PHE A 26 8.86 8.72 -2.13
N THR A 27 7.60 8.76 -1.66
CA THR A 27 6.45 9.02 -2.53
C THR A 27 6.51 10.42 -3.14
N ASP A 28 6.91 11.45 -2.39
CA ASP A 28 7.08 12.82 -2.90
C ASP A 28 8.18 12.91 -3.97
N ALA A 29 9.31 12.25 -3.76
CA ALA A 29 10.39 12.20 -4.74
C ALA A 29 9.94 11.49 -6.01
N GLU A 30 9.25 10.35 -5.89
CA GLU A 30 8.78 9.58 -7.03
C GLU A 30 7.67 10.30 -7.81
N ILE A 31 6.70 10.90 -7.11
CA ILE A 31 5.62 11.70 -7.73
C ILE A 31 6.21 12.91 -8.47
N SER A 32 7.21 13.56 -7.91
CA SER A 32 7.91 14.69 -8.57
C SER A 32 8.61 14.25 -9.86
N ARG A 33 9.08 13.00 -9.92
CA ARG A 33 9.79 12.44 -11.07
C ARG A 33 8.86 11.90 -12.16
N THR A 34 7.74 11.25 -11.77
CA THR A 34 6.91 10.45 -12.67
C THR A 34 5.41 10.70 -12.55
N GLU A 35 5.00 11.70 -11.77
CA GLU A 35 3.62 12.13 -11.51
C GLU A 35 2.79 11.18 -10.62
N THR A 36 3.22 9.93 -10.44
CA THR A 36 2.52 8.93 -9.62
C THR A 36 3.49 8.03 -8.89
N CYS A 37 3.04 7.40 -7.79
CA CYS A 37 3.78 6.38 -7.07
C CYS A 37 2.91 5.14 -6.86
N ILE A 38 3.39 3.96 -7.29
CA ILE A 38 2.69 2.68 -7.12
C ILE A 38 3.38 1.89 -6.02
N VAL A 39 2.64 1.67 -4.93
CA VAL A 39 3.12 1.04 -3.70
C VAL A 39 2.48 -0.33 -3.53
N GLY A 40 3.31 -1.37 -3.49
CA GLY A 40 2.89 -2.72 -3.10
C GLY A 40 2.88 -2.85 -1.58
N ILE A 41 1.81 -3.40 -1.02
CA ILE A 41 1.68 -3.65 0.41
C ILE A 41 1.25 -5.09 0.68
N THR A 42 1.78 -5.68 1.77
CA THR A 42 1.26 -6.92 2.36
C THR A 42 0.27 -6.59 3.46
N GLY A 43 -0.48 -7.60 3.91
CA GLY A 43 -1.12 -7.50 5.22
C GLY A 43 -0.10 -7.72 6.35
N GLY A 44 -0.30 -7.06 7.48
CA GLY A 44 0.58 -7.25 8.63
C GLY A 44 0.52 -6.09 9.62
N ARG A 45 1.18 -6.28 10.77
CA ARG A 45 1.17 -5.28 11.85
C ARG A 45 1.91 -4.00 11.47
N VAL A 46 3.00 -4.13 10.73
CA VAL A 46 3.81 -2.98 10.30
C VAL A 46 3.04 -2.14 9.30
N VAL A 47 2.43 -2.76 8.28
CA VAL A 47 1.62 -2.03 7.28
C VAL A 47 0.39 -1.39 7.92
N ASN A 48 -0.31 -2.11 8.83
CA ASN A 48 -1.45 -1.53 9.54
C ASN A 48 -1.03 -0.31 10.37
N GLY A 49 0.07 -0.41 11.12
CA GLY A 49 0.62 0.71 11.89
C GLY A 49 1.03 1.89 11.00
N LEU A 50 1.65 1.63 9.85
CA LEU A 50 1.98 2.67 8.89
C LEU A 50 0.73 3.39 8.38
N LEU A 51 -0.28 2.65 7.91
CA LEU A 51 -1.52 3.23 7.39
C LEU A 51 -2.27 4.03 8.46
N GLU A 52 -2.27 3.54 9.71
CA GLU A 52 -2.82 4.27 10.84
C GLU A 52 -2.05 5.58 11.09
N ALA A 53 -0.72 5.52 11.12
CA ALA A 53 0.13 6.70 11.29
C ALA A 53 -0.08 7.72 10.16
N LEU A 54 -0.06 7.29 8.90
CA LEU A 54 -0.27 8.16 7.74
C LEU A 54 -1.65 8.84 7.74
N ASN A 55 -2.64 8.27 8.42
CA ASN A 55 -3.97 8.88 8.62
C ASN A 55 -4.05 9.78 9.87
N SER A 56 -2.99 9.91 10.65
CA SER A 56 -2.96 10.82 11.79
C SER A 56 -2.89 12.28 11.35
N PRO A 57 -3.29 13.24 12.22
CA PRO A 57 -3.18 14.68 11.91
C PRO A 57 -1.76 15.13 11.57
N GLU A 58 -0.75 14.41 12.04
CA GLU A 58 0.67 14.72 11.81
C GLU A 58 1.10 14.47 10.37
N TYR A 59 0.58 13.40 9.74
CA TYR A 59 1.06 12.92 8.45
C TYR A 59 0.06 13.07 7.30
N ILE A 60 -1.25 13.12 7.58
CA ILE A 60 -2.30 12.99 6.55
C ILE A 60 -2.21 14.05 5.45
N GLU A 61 -1.86 15.29 5.81
CA GLU A 61 -1.74 16.39 4.85
C GLU A 61 -0.39 16.40 4.12
N ARG A 62 0.55 15.56 4.55
CA ARG A 62 1.89 15.44 3.96
C ARG A 62 1.95 14.42 2.84
N VAL A 63 0.93 13.57 2.69
CA VAL A 63 0.85 12.55 1.63
C VAL A 63 0.02 13.09 0.47
N ASN A 64 0.53 13.02 -0.74
CA ASN A 64 -0.22 13.32 -1.94
C ASN A 64 -1.06 12.12 -2.37
N TRP A 65 -2.17 11.87 -1.64
CA TRP A 65 -3.02 10.70 -1.80
C TRP A 65 -3.57 10.51 -3.22
N GLU A 66 -3.81 11.57 -3.96
CA GLU A 66 -4.33 11.52 -5.33
C GLU A 66 -3.34 10.91 -6.33
N ARG A 67 -2.08 10.82 -5.94
CA ARG A 67 -0.99 10.36 -6.79
C ARG A 67 -0.38 9.03 -6.33
N VAL A 68 -0.85 8.49 -5.19
CA VAL A 68 -0.39 7.20 -4.65
C VAL A 68 -1.41 6.12 -4.96
N PHE A 69 -0.92 5.02 -5.54
CA PHE A 69 -1.69 3.83 -5.86
C PHE A 69 -1.21 2.67 -5.00
N PHE A 70 -2.11 2.09 -4.22
CA PHE A 70 -1.79 0.92 -3.42
C PHE A 70 -2.27 -0.35 -4.11
N VAL A 71 -1.37 -1.31 -4.28
CA VAL A 71 -1.65 -2.65 -4.77
C VAL A 71 -1.31 -3.68 -3.71
N TRP A 72 -2.10 -4.74 -3.60
CA TRP A 72 -1.82 -5.84 -2.68
C TRP A 72 -0.81 -6.80 -3.30
N THR A 73 0.24 -7.15 -2.57
CA THR A 73 1.23 -8.15 -3.01
C THR A 73 0.78 -9.55 -2.66
N ASP A 74 -0.05 -9.69 -1.63
CA ASP A 74 -0.69 -10.93 -1.21
C ASP A 74 -2.02 -10.64 -0.50
N GLU A 75 -2.89 -11.65 -0.44
CA GLU A 75 -4.15 -11.59 0.30
C GLU A 75 -4.53 -13.00 0.77
N ARG A 76 -5.31 -13.06 1.82
CA ARG A 76 -5.98 -14.29 2.23
C ARG A 76 -7.19 -14.54 1.34
N PHE A 77 -7.26 -15.71 0.69
CA PHE A 77 -8.42 -16.07 -0.13
C PHE A 77 -9.61 -16.46 0.77
N LEU A 78 -10.17 -15.44 1.39
CA LEU A 78 -11.34 -15.47 2.27
C LEU A 78 -12.31 -14.40 1.78
N PRO A 79 -13.64 -14.54 2.03
CA PRO A 79 -14.58 -13.49 1.67
C PRO A 79 -14.10 -12.11 2.09
N GLN A 80 -14.32 -11.09 1.26
CA GLN A 80 -13.88 -9.73 1.58
C GLN A 80 -14.41 -9.18 2.90
N SER A 81 -15.53 -9.74 3.40
CA SER A 81 -16.09 -9.39 4.71
C SER A 81 -15.44 -10.14 5.90
N HIS A 82 -14.58 -11.13 5.63
CA HIS A 82 -13.94 -11.92 6.67
C HIS A 82 -12.91 -11.09 7.46
N GLU A 83 -12.86 -11.29 8.78
CA GLU A 83 -11.94 -10.53 9.66
C GLU A 83 -10.45 -10.72 9.33
N ASP A 84 -10.07 -11.87 8.75
CA ASP A 84 -8.71 -12.16 8.34
C ASP A 84 -8.37 -11.74 6.89
N ASN A 85 -9.33 -11.19 6.15
CA ASN A 85 -9.06 -10.55 4.87
C ASN A 85 -8.33 -9.22 5.10
N TYR A 86 -7.16 -9.03 4.49
CA TYR A 86 -6.32 -7.87 4.74
C TYR A 86 -6.96 -6.56 4.31
N PHE A 87 -7.61 -6.55 3.15
CA PHE A 87 -8.32 -5.36 2.71
C PHE A 87 -9.41 -4.95 3.71
N ASN A 88 -10.16 -5.92 4.24
CA ASN A 88 -11.18 -5.63 5.25
C ASN A 88 -10.59 -5.00 6.53
N ARG A 89 -9.40 -5.46 6.96
CA ARG A 89 -8.71 -4.90 8.13
C ARG A 89 -8.23 -3.46 7.91
N VAL A 90 -7.69 -3.17 6.73
CA VAL A 90 -7.11 -1.84 6.46
C VAL A 90 -8.12 -0.84 5.91
N LYS A 91 -9.25 -1.31 5.39
CA LYS A 91 -10.31 -0.47 4.84
C LYS A 91 -10.72 0.72 5.74
N PRO A 92 -10.85 0.58 7.08
CA PRO A 92 -11.17 1.72 7.93
C PRO A 92 -10.11 2.83 7.90
N PHE A 93 -8.83 2.47 7.77
CA PHE A 93 -7.74 3.46 7.68
C PHE A 93 -7.69 4.11 6.31
N LEU A 94 -8.00 3.36 5.26
CA LEU A 94 -7.92 3.81 3.88
C LEU A 94 -9.08 4.75 3.48
N LEU A 95 -10.28 4.50 4.01
CA LEU A 95 -11.50 5.23 3.61
C LEU A 95 -11.83 6.43 4.51
N CYS A 96 -11.30 6.48 5.73
CA CYS A 96 -11.80 7.43 6.73
C CYS A 96 -11.26 8.85 6.63
N LYS A 97 -10.06 9.09 6.11
CA LYS A 97 -9.44 10.41 6.20
C LYS A 97 -8.68 10.88 4.94
N ALA A 98 -8.29 9.99 4.06
CA ALA A 98 -7.61 10.34 2.81
C ALA A 98 -8.48 11.10 1.80
N LYS A 99 -9.53 11.78 2.24
CA LYS A 99 -10.45 12.64 1.43
C LYS A 99 -10.98 11.97 0.15
N GLY A 100 -11.10 10.63 0.15
CA GLY A 100 -11.55 9.87 -1.01
C GLY A 100 -10.58 9.85 -2.20
N ALA A 101 -9.36 10.32 -2.00
CA ALA A 101 -8.40 10.57 -3.08
C ALA A 101 -7.40 9.43 -3.30
N ALA A 102 -7.22 8.52 -2.34
CA ALA A 102 -6.27 7.44 -2.50
C ALA A 102 -6.81 6.31 -3.39
N HIS A 103 -5.95 5.77 -4.24
CA HIS A 103 -6.29 4.69 -5.14
C HIS A 103 -5.88 3.35 -4.53
N PHE A 104 -6.86 2.48 -4.28
CA PHE A 104 -6.65 1.15 -3.72
C PHE A 104 -7.12 0.08 -4.68
N LEU A 105 -6.28 -0.91 -4.92
CA LEU A 105 -6.56 -2.04 -5.79
C LEU A 105 -6.52 -3.34 -4.97
N PRO A 106 -7.60 -3.68 -4.23
CA PRO A 106 -7.66 -4.92 -3.47
C PRO A 106 -7.85 -6.12 -4.38
N ILE A 107 -7.36 -7.28 -3.96
CA ILE A 107 -7.62 -8.55 -4.64
C ILE A 107 -9.10 -8.94 -4.44
N ASN A 108 -9.81 -9.25 -5.50
CA ASN A 108 -11.19 -9.75 -5.42
C ASN A 108 -11.20 -11.21 -4.95
N THR A 109 -11.38 -11.41 -3.66
CA THR A 109 -11.43 -12.75 -3.06
C THR A 109 -12.84 -13.37 -3.04
N ASP A 110 -13.84 -12.68 -3.58
CA ASP A 110 -15.18 -13.23 -3.82
C ASP A 110 -15.29 -13.92 -5.20
N SER A 111 -14.20 -13.99 -5.97
CA SER A 111 -14.08 -14.79 -7.18
C SER A 111 -14.24 -16.29 -6.87
N LYS A 112 -14.64 -17.07 -7.87
CA LYS A 112 -14.96 -18.49 -7.68
C LYS A 112 -13.75 -19.32 -7.27
N THR A 113 -12.58 -19.00 -7.79
CA THR A 113 -11.34 -19.74 -7.53
C THR A 113 -10.16 -18.79 -7.30
N VAL A 114 -9.13 -19.27 -6.61
CA VAL A 114 -7.86 -18.54 -6.41
C VAL A 114 -7.22 -18.18 -7.75
N VAL A 115 -7.30 -19.08 -8.73
CA VAL A 115 -6.70 -18.86 -10.06
C VAL A 115 -7.41 -17.74 -10.78
N GLU A 116 -8.76 -17.75 -10.81
CA GLU A 116 -9.54 -16.66 -11.40
C GLU A 116 -9.25 -15.32 -10.75
N ALA A 117 -9.21 -15.29 -9.40
CA ALA A 117 -8.87 -14.08 -8.64
C ALA A 117 -7.47 -13.55 -9.04
N ALA A 118 -6.49 -14.42 -9.14
CA ALA A 118 -5.12 -14.04 -9.52
C ALA A 118 -5.05 -13.50 -10.95
N GLU A 119 -5.72 -14.15 -11.90
CA GLU A 119 -5.76 -13.71 -13.31
C GLU A 119 -6.49 -12.38 -13.50
N GLU A 120 -7.60 -12.17 -12.77
CA GLU A 120 -8.32 -10.91 -12.76
C GLU A 120 -7.45 -9.81 -12.18
N TYR A 121 -6.82 -10.07 -11.06
CA TYR A 121 -5.97 -9.10 -10.37
C TYR A 121 -4.73 -8.73 -11.20
N GLU A 122 -4.09 -9.69 -11.85
CA GLU A 122 -2.98 -9.41 -12.76
C GLU A 122 -3.38 -8.42 -13.86
N LYS A 123 -4.56 -8.58 -14.46
CA LYS A 123 -5.07 -7.67 -15.50
C LYS A 123 -5.29 -6.26 -14.93
N GLU A 124 -5.85 -6.16 -13.72
CA GLU A 124 -6.08 -4.88 -13.05
C GLU A 124 -4.77 -4.16 -12.74
N VAL A 125 -3.79 -4.86 -12.14
CA VAL A 125 -2.47 -4.29 -11.86
C VAL A 125 -1.79 -3.83 -13.16
N ARG A 126 -1.82 -4.64 -14.22
CA ARG A 126 -1.25 -4.25 -15.53
C ARG A 126 -1.93 -3.02 -16.11
N ASN A 127 -3.25 -2.86 -15.95
CA ASN A 127 -3.97 -1.68 -16.39
C ASN A 127 -3.53 -0.42 -15.60
N VAL A 128 -3.37 -0.53 -14.30
CA VAL A 128 -2.86 0.58 -13.46
C VAL A 128 -1.43 0.96 -13.87
N LEU A 129 -0.54 -0.02 -14.02
CA LEU A 129 0.83 0.22 -14.48
C LEU A 129 0.85 0.95 -15.82
N LYS A 130 0.04 0.49 -16.78
CA LYS A 130 -0.06 1.12 -18.12
C LYS A 130 -0.61 2.55 -18.02
N ALA A 131 -1.66 2.77 -17.23
CA ALA A 131 -2.25 4.10 -17.05
C ALA A 131 -1.26 5.07 -16.41
N CYS A 132 -0.47 4.60 -15.45
CA CYS A 132 0.58 5.39 -14.78
C CYS A 132 1.90 5.44 -15.58
N LYS A 133 1.98 4.80 -16.76
CA LYS A 133 3.21 4.70 -17.58
C LYS A 133 4.39 4.09 -16.83
N LYS A 134 4.12 3.07 -16.01
CA LYS A 134 5.09 2.37 -15.18
C LYS A 134 5.36 0.96 -15.71
N SER A 135 6.55 0.43 -15.47
CA SER A 135 6.94 -0.95 -15.78
C SER A 135 6.82 -1.90 -14.58
N GLY A 136 6.61 -1.38 -13.37
CA GLY A 136 6.52 -2.14 -12.14
C GLY A 136 6.15 -1.24 -10.96
N LEU A 137 6.19 -1.82 -9.76
CA LEU A 137 6.00 -1.09 -8.51
C LEU A 137 7.19 -0.16 -8.25
N ASP A 138 6.93 1.00 -7.70
CA ASP A 138 7.97 1.95 -7.30
C ASP A 138 8.50 1.62 -5.90
N LEU A 139 7.63 1.12 -5.03
CA LEU A 139 7.95 0.73 -3.65
C LEU A 139 7.19 -0.57 -3.31
N ALA A 140 7.80 -1.45 -2.54
CA ALA A 140 7.12 -2.57 -1.91
C ALA A 140 7.42 -2.58 -0.40
N ILE A 141 6.37 -2.64 0.42
CA ILE A 141 6.45 -2.76 1.87
C ILE A 141 6.00 -4.15 2.25
N LEU A 142 6.94 -4.95 2.73
CA LEU A 142 6.72 -6.34 3.07
C LEU A 142 6.87 -6.53 4.58
N ASP A 143 5.91 -7.22 5.19
CA ASP A 143 5.95 -7.66 6.59
C ASP A 143 6.38 -9.14 6.61
N LEU A 144 7.46 -9.45 7.32
CA LEU A 144 8.06 -10.79 7.40
C LEU A 144 7.68 -11.51 8.68
#